data_cdcc16deda602118c0583d8d49e0a9a3
#
_entry.id   cdcc16deda602118c0583d8d49e0a9a3
#
_cell.length_a   1.000
_cell.length_b   1.000
_cell.length_c   1.000
_cell.angle_alpha   90.00
_cell.angle_beta   90.00
_cell.angle_gamma   90.00
#
_symmetry.space_group_name_H-M   'P 1'
#
loop_
_entity.id
_entity.type
_entity.pdbx_description
1 polymer ?
#
loop_
_entity_poly.entity_id
_entity_poly.type
_entity_poly.pdbx_seq_one_letter_code
_entity_poly.pdbx_strand_id
1 'polypeptide(L)'
;MPEALLEVSGLTCGHGDAVVLSDVAFSLAPGRSLALLGRNGTGKTTLIDTLVGVTRRFSGRIVLAGREIQDLPVHRRAEAGIGWVPQERNIFKSLTVEENLGAVARPGPWAPDKVFALFPRLAERRGNLGHQLSGGEQQMLAFGRALVLNPKLLLLDEPLEGLAPLIVHELLAAIRRVAQDEGLPSIVVEQHPHMVLSVTDDALVLDRGGVAYRATSAALLADPAPLDAWLGVAAHS
;
A
#
# COMPACT_ATOMS: atom_id res chain seq x y z
N MET A 1 20.65 11.07 11.58
CA MET A 1 19.46 11.00 10.70
C MET A 1 18.36 10.36 11.51
N PRO A 2 17.09 10.75 11.40
CA PRO A 2 16.03 10.03 12.07
C PRO A 2 16.06 8.57 11.61
N GLU A 3 15.87 7.67 12.57
CA GLU A 3 15.83 6.23 12.30
C GLU A 3 14.69 5.92 11.31
N ALA A 4 14.97 5.13 10.28
CA ALA A 4 13.95 4.80 9.28
C ALA A 4 12.81 3.99 9.92
N LEU A 5 11.57 4.20 9.48
CA LEU A 5 10.45 3.38 9.91
C LEU A 5 10.52 1.97 9.31
N LEU A 6 10.80 1.90 8.01
CA LEU A 6 11.01 0.63 7.30
C LEU A 6 12.40 0.64 6.69
N GLU A 7 13.14 -0.43 6.92
CA GLU A 7 14.42 -0.70 6.24
C GLU A 7 14.35 -2.07 5.58
N VAL A 8 14.67 -2.10 4.30
CA VAL A 8 14.82 -3.33 3.51
C VAL A 8 16.24 -3.36 2.96
N SER A 9 16.96 -4.44 3.19
CA SER A 9 18.35 -4.57 2.76
C SER A 9 18.66 -5.96 2.22
N GLY A 10 19.22 -6.01 1.00
CA GLY A 10 19.63 -7.24 0.33
C GLY A 10 18.49 -8.23 0.09
N LEU A 11 17.25 -7.75 -0.06
CA LEU A 11 16.07 -8.60 -0.12
C LEU A 11 16.02 -9.35 -1.45
N THR A 12 16.05 -10.69 -1.37
CA THR A 12 15.79 -11.60 -2.48
C THR A 12 14.58 -12.45 -2.16
N CYS A 13 13.57 -12.42 -3.03
CA CYS A 13 12.28 -13.06 -2.76
C CYS A 13 11.57 -13.48 -4.05
N GLY A 14 10.50 -14.29 -3.90
CA GLY A 14 9.74 -14.80 -5.05
C GLY A 14 8.73 -15.85 -4.67
N HIS A 15 8.30 -16.66 -5.64
CA HIS A 15 7.25 -17.67 -5.48
C HIS A 15 7.82 -19.08 -5.67
N GLY A 16 7.57 -19.98 -4.72
CA GLY A 16 8.16 -21.32 -4.74
C GLY A 16 9.67 -21.23 -4.76
N ASP A 17 10.31 -21.77 -5.80
CA ASP A 17 11.76 -21.70 -6.02
C ASP A 17 12.17 -20.61 -7.03
N ALA A 18 11.21 -19.91 -7.64
CA ALA A 18 11.49 -18.85 -8.60
C ALA A 18 11.79 -17.53 -7.87
N VAL A 19 12.97 -16.97 -8.12
CA VAL A 19 13.35 -15.62 -7.67
C VAL A 19 12.69 -14.60 -8.59
N VAL A 20 11.97 -13.65 -8.02
CA VAL A 20 11.34 -12.52 -8.72
C VAL A 20 12.09 -11.22 -8.48
N LEU A 21 12.51 -11.01 -7.23
CA LEU A 21 13.29 -9.83 -6.82
C LEU A 21 14.64 -10.27 -6.27
N SER A 22 15.68 -9.52 -6.59
CA SER A 22 17.07 -9.82 -6.20
C SER A 22 17.75 -8.56 -5.68
N ASP A 23 18.35 -8.66 -4.49
CA ASP A 23 19.15 -7.60 -3.85
C ASP A 23 18.42 -6.26 -3.74
N VAL A 24 17.11 -6.29 -3.45
CA VAL A 24 16.32 -5.06 -3.26
C VAL A 24 16.67 -4.43 -1.92
N ALA A 25 17.01 -3.13 -1.97
CA ALA A 25 17.29 -2.37 -0.77
C ALA A 25 16.67 -0.97 -0.87
N PHE A 26 15.92 -0.55 0.16
CA PHE A 26 15.38 0.79 0.32
C PHE A 26 15.00 1.07 1.76
N SER A 27 14.72 2.34 2.07
CA SER A 27 14.22 2.76 3.37
C SER A 27 13.07 3.75 3.21
N LEU A 28 12.17 3.77 4.19
CA LEU A 28 11.07 4.72 4.32
C LEU A 28 11.17 5.40 5.68
N ALA A 29 11.21 6.73 5.67
CA ALA A 29 11.26 7.51 6.91
C ALA A 29 9.88 7.58 7.59
N PRO A 30 9.81 7.84 8.91
CA PRO A 30 8.55 8.12 9.59
C PRO A 30 7.80 9.28 8.92
N GLY A 31 6.48 9.17 8.81
CA GLY A 31 5.61 10.18 8.21
C GLY A 31 5.75 10.36 6.70
N ARG A 32 6.51 9.50 6.02
CA ARG A 32 6.70 9.58 4.56
C ARG A 32 5.91 8.50 3.84
N SER A 33 5.53 8.81 2.61
CA SER A 33 4.84 7.89 1.70
C SER A 33 5.68 7.60 0.45
N LEU A 34 5.58 6.37 -0.07
CA LEU A 34 6.37 5.87 -1.19
C LEU A 34 5.46 5.35 -2.30
N ALA A 35 5.60 5.89 -3.51
CA ALA A 35 5.07 5.29 -4.71
C ALA A 35 5.99 4.13 -5.15
N LEU A 36 5.45 2.93 -5.26
CA LEU A 36 6.16 1.79 -5.85
C LEU A 36 5.70 1.60 -7.28
N LEU A 37 6.56 1.97 -8.21
CA LEU A 37 6.29 2.01 -9.64
C LEU A 37 7.06 0.90 -10.38
N GLY A 38 6.59 0.55 -11.56
CA GLY A 38 7.21 -0.45 -12.44
C GLY A 38 6.19 -1.04 -13.39
N ARG A 39 6.65 -1.60 -14.48
CA ARG A 39 5.78 -2.32 -15.45
C ARG A 39 5.16 -3.56 -14.80
N ASN A 40 4.13 -4.12 -15.46
CA ASN A 40 3.57 -5.38 -15.01
C ASN A 40 4.62 -6.48 -15.03
N GLY A 41 4.62 -7.31 -13.98
CA GLY A 41 5.59 -8.39 -13.83
C GLY A 41 6.98 -7.99 -13.28
N THR A 42 7.22 -6.72 -12.92
CA THR A 42 8.51 -6.29 -12.34
C THR A 42 8.69 -6.66 -10.87
N GLY A 43 7.67 -7.24 -10.21
CA GLY A 43 7.76 -7.71 -8.84
C GLY A 43 7.16 -6.78 -7.77
N LYS A 44 6.36 -5.76 -8.15
CA LYS A 44 5.73 -4.84 -7.20
C LYS A 44 4.89 -5.56 -6.15
N THR A 45 3.90 -6.35 -6.58
CA THR A 45 3.07 -7.18 -5.69
C THR A 45 3.92 -8.18 -4.91
N THR A 46 4.94 -8.80 -5.54
CA THR A 46 5.85 -9.70 -4.83
C THR A 46 6.60 -9.00 -3.70
N LEU A 47 7.00 -7.73 -3.87
CA LEU A 47 7.61 -6.96 -2.79
C LEU A 47 6.62 -6.73 -1.65
N ILE A 48 5.39 -6.28 -1.94
CA ILE A 48 4.33 -6.10 -0.93
C ILE A 48 4.06 -7.42 -0.20
N ASP A 49 3.84 -8.49 -0.93
CA ASP A 49 3.59 -9.83 -0.39
C ASP A 49 4.73 -10.32 0.51
N THR A 50 5.98 -10.00 0.14
CA THR A 50 7.15 -10.33 0.97
C THR A 50 7.18 -9.51 2.24
N LEU A 51 6.83 -8.23 2.21
CA LEU A 51 6.71 -7.39 3.41
C LEU A 51 5.62 -7.89 4.34
N VAL A 52 4.49 -8.34 3.79
CA VAL A 52 3.37 -8.96 4.53
C VAL A 52 3.74 -10.36 5.05
N GLY A 53 4.59 -11.10 4.34
CA GLY A 53 5.05 -12.44 4.70
C GLY A 53 4.26 -13.58 4.05
N VAL A 54 3.61 -13.33 2.90
CA VAL A 54 2.87 -14.35 2.14
C VAL A 54 3.68 -14.98 1.01
N THR A 55 4.85 -14.40 0.66
CA THR A 55 5.79 -14.98 -0.31
C THR A 55 7.08 -15.45 0.33
N ARG A 56 7.84 -16.27 -0.42
CA ARG A 56 9.12 -16.80 0.04
C ARG A 56 10.22 -15.75 -0.03
N ARG A 57 10.85 -15.49 1.11
CA ARG A 57 12.12 -14.77 1.21
C ARG A 57 13.26 -15.77 1.13
N PHE A 58 14.23 -15.54 0.25
CA PHE A 58 15.46 -16.34 0.14
C PHE A 58 16.60 -15.74 0.98
N SER A 59 16.73 -14.39 0.95
CA SER A 59 17.73 -13.66 1.73
C SER A 59 17.28 -12.23 2.02
N GLY A 60 18.08 -11.50 2.76
CA GLY A 60 17.85 -10.09 3.09
C GLY A 60 17.17 -9.88 4.43
N ARG A 61 17.08 -8.61 4.83
CA ARG A 61 16.61 -8.15 6.13
C ARG A 61 15.48 -7.16 5.96
N ILE A 62 14.47 -7.25 6.80
CA ILE A 62 13.32 -6.32 6.86
C ILE A 62 13.16 -5.86 8.30
N VAL A 63 13.31 -4.55 8.54
CA VAL A 63 13.16 -3.93 9.86
C VAL A 63 12.00 -2.95 9.82
N LEU A 64 11.03 -3.09 10.73
CA LEU A 64 9.92 -2.18 10.90
C LEU A 64 9.98 -1.55 12.31
N ALA A 65 10.09 -0.24 12.38
CA ALA A 65 10.19 0.50 13.65
C ALA A 65 11.26 -0.09 14.60
N GLY A 66 12.47 -0.34 14.08
CA GLY A 66 13.60 -0.92 14.82
C GLY A 66 13.51 -2.42 15.10
N ARG A 67 12.42 -3.09 14.70
CA ARG A 67 12.23 -4.53 14.92
C ARG A 67 12.40 -5.33 13.63
N GLU A 68 13.20 -6.38 13.64
CA GLU A 68 13.27 -7.35 12.56
C GLU A 68 11.97 -8.15 12.43
N ILE A 69 11.43 -8.22 11.21
CA ILE A 69 10.15 -8.87 10.95
C ILE A 69 10.21 -9.96 9.86
N GLN A 70 11.37 -10.13 9.21
CA GLN A 70 11.51 -11.04 8.06
C GLN A 70 11.18 -12.50 8.38
N ASP A 71 11.35 -12.94 9.63
CA ASP A 71 11.08 -14.32 10.06
C ASP A 71 9.74 -14.45 10.81
N LEU A 72 8.97 -13.37 10.93
CA LEU A 72 7.67 -13.39 11.55
C LEU A 72 6.60 -13.91 10.57
N PRO A 73 5.65 -14.75 11.04
CA PRO A 73 4.49 -15.11 10.23
C PRO A 73 3.55 -13.91 10.04
N VAL A 74 2.68 -13.99 9.01
CA VAL A 74 1.78 -12.91 8.56
C VAL A 74 1.05 -12.20 9.71
N HIS A 75 0.39 -12.97 10.60
CA HIS A 75 -0.36 -12.38 11.73
C HIS A 75 0.53 -11.60 12.71
N ARG A 76 1.79 -12.04 12.92
CA ARG A 76 2.75 -11.32 13.77
C ARG A 76 3.28 -10.05 13.11
N ARG A 77 3.36 -10.01 11.78
CA ARG A 77 3.69 -8.78 11.05
C ARG A 77 2.55 -7.76 11.13
N ALA A 78 1.29 -8.21 11.06
CA ALA A 78 0.15 -7.36 11.32
C ALA A 78 0.15 -6.82 12.76
N GLU A 79 0.53 -7.64 13.76
CA GLU A 79 0.70 -7.19 15.15
C GLU A 79 1.90 -6.23 15.32
N ALA A 80 2.96 -6.38 14.51
CA ALA A 80 4.09 -5.47 14.51
C ALA A 80 3.75 -4.09 13.93
N GLY A 81 2.63 -3.99 13.19
CA GLY A 81 2.10 -2.74 12.69
C GLY A 81 1.99 -2.65 11.16
N ILE A 82 1.94 -3.75 10.42
CA ILE A 82 1.63 -3.73 8.99
C ILE A 82 0.11 -3.76 8.80
N GLY A 83 -0.43 -2.72 8.15
CA GLY A 83 -1.76 -2.73 7.53
C GLY A 83 -1.62 -3.01 6.03
N TRP A 84 -2.50 -3.84 5.48
CA TRP A 84 -2.41 -4.23 4.07
C TRP A 84 -3.78 -4.23 3.39
N VAL A 85 -3.83 -3.61 2.23
CA VAL A 85 -4.96 -3.67 1.29
C VAL A 85 -4.47 -4.40 0.04
N PRO A 86 -4.80 -5.67 -0.14
CA PRO A 86 -4.45 -6.43 -1.34
C PRO A 86 -5.33 -6.04 -2.53
N GLN A 87 -4.88 -6.39 -3.73
CA GLN A 87 -5.60 -6.15 -4.98
C GLN A 87 -7.02 -6.77 -4.97
N GLU A 88 -7.22 -7.95 -4.37
CA GLU A 88 -8.52 -8.64 -4.30
C GLU A 88 -9.47 -8.10 -3.21
N ARG A 89 -9.10 -7.03 -2.50
CA ARG A 89 -9.89 -6.38 -1.43
C ARG A 89 -10.11 -7.23 -0.18
N ASN A 90 -10.35 -8.53 -0.30
CA ASN A 90 -10.49 -9.53 0.78
C ASN A 90 -11.41 -9.13 1.95
N ILE A 91 -12.59 -8.53 1.65
CA ILE A 91 -13.59 -8.18 2.66
C ILE A 91 -14.40 -9.40 3.10
N PHE A 92 -14.98 -9.36 4.29
CA PHE A 92 -15.92 -10.36 4.76
C PHE A 92 -17.30 -10.14 4.15
N LYS A 93 -17.62 -10.86 3.07
CA LYS A 93 -18.82 -10.67 2.26
C LYS A 93 -20.14 -10.91 3.03
N SER A 94 -20.12 -11.75 4.06
CA SER A 94 -21.27 -12.13 4.89
C SER A 94 -21.45 -11.24 6.12
N LEU A 95 -20.52 -10.36 6.42
CA LEU A 95 -20.62 -9.40 7.51
C LEU A 95 -21.10 -8.05 6.96
N THR A 96 -21.77 -7.28 7.81
CA THR A 96 -22.10 -5.89 7.51
C THR A 96 -20.84 -5.02 7.42
N VAL A 97 -20.94 -3.81 6.88
CA VAL A 97 -19.84 -2.85 6.86
C VAL A 97 -19.32 -2.58 8.27
N GLU A 98 -20.20 -2.36 9.22
CA GLU A 98 -19.85 -2.10 10.61
C GLU A 98 -19.16 -3.30 11.26
N GLU A 99 -19.69 -4.51 11.06
CA GLU A 99 -19.07 -5.75 11.54
C GLU A 99 -17.71 -6.03 10.90
N ASN A 100 -17.54 -5.72 9.60
CA ASN A 100 -16.26 -5.82 8.90
C ASN A 100 -15.17 -4.97 9.56
N LEU A 101 -15.51 -3.73 9.95
CA LEU A 101 -14.59 -2.84 10.64
C LEU A 101 -14.37 -3.29 12.09
N GLY A 102 -15.45 -3.61 12.81
CA GLY A 102 -15.39 -4.00 14.23
C GLY A 102 -14.63 -5.29 14.47
N ALA A 103 -14.75 -6.28 13.56
CA ALA A 103 -14.13 -7.61 13.71
C ALA A 103 -12.59 -7.57 13.77
N VAL A 104 -11.97 -6.53 13.20
CA VAL A 104 -10.50 -6.41 13.13
C VAL A 104 -9.97 -5.18 13.86
N ALA A 105 -10.84 -4.32 14.40
CA ALA A 105 -10.44 -3.09 15.05
C ALA A 105 -9.53 -3.33 16.26
N ARG A 106 -8.50 -2.51 16.39
CA ARG A 106 -7.58 -2.48 17.53
C ARG A 106 -7.63 -1.11 18.21
N PRO A 107 -7.29 -1.02 19.50
CA PRO A 107 -7.19 0.27 20.18
C PRO A 107 -6.19 1.21 19.46
N GLY A 108 -6.60 2.47 19.25
CA GLY A 108 -5.78 3.48 18.63
C GLY A 108 -6.59 4.61 18.00
N PRO A 109 -5.94 5.54 17.27
CA PRO A 109 -6.60 6.70 16.68
C PRO A 109 -7.58 6.38 15.55
N TRP A 110 -7.43 5.23 14.88
CA TRP A 110 -8.33 4.78 13.83
C TRP A 110 -9.41 3.85 14.40
N ALA A 111 -10.53 4.45 14.84
CA ALA A 111 -11.76 3.75 15.20
C ALA A 111 -12.71 3.68 13.98
N PRO A 112 -13.72 2.77 13.97
CA PRO A 112 -14.72 2.70 12.89
C PRO A 112 -15.37 4.05 12.54
N ASP A 113 -15.68 4.89 13.52
CA ASP A 113 -16.26 6.21 13.27
C ASP A 113 -15.34 7.15 12.48
N LYS A 114 -14.02 7.08 12.70
CA LYS A 114 -13.05 7.84 11.91
C LYS A 114 -12.99 7.35 10.46
N VAL A 115 -13.15 6.04 10.23
CA VAL A 115 -13.26 5.45 8.88
C VAL A 115 -14.56 5.91 8.20
N PHE A 116 -15.68 5.97 8.92
CA PHE A 116 -16.93 6.51 8.38
C PHE A 116 -16.84 8.01 8.05
N ALA A 117 -16.10 8.78 8.84
CA ALA A 117 -15.81 10.19 8.53
C ALA A 117 -14.87 10.35 7.30
N LEU A 118 -13.98 9.36 7.06
CA LEU A 118 -13.13 9.34 5.87
C LEU A 118 -13.93 8.91 4.61
N PHE A 119 -14.87 7.97 4.77
CA PHE A 119 -15.69 7.41 3.70
C PHE A 119 -17.18 7.53 4.01
N PRO A 120 -17.84 8.72 3.75
CA PRO A 120 -19.26 8.93 4.03
C PRO A 120 -20.17 7.91 3.34
N ARG A 121 -19.82 7.44 2.14
CA ARG A 121 -20.55 6.37 1.43
C ARG A 121 -20.62 5.07 2.25
N LEU A 122 -19.58 4.71 2.99
CA LEU A 122 -19.63 3.55 3.89
C LEU A 122 -20.52 3.81 5.10
N ALA A 123 -20.55 5.05 5.59
CA ALA A 123 -21.45 5.42 6.69
C ALA A 123 -22.92 5.23 6.31
N GLU A 124 -23.31 5.58 5.09
CA GLU A 124 -24.66 5.35 4.54
C GLU A 124 -25.00 3.86 4.39
N ARG A 125 -23.99 3.01 4.30
CA ARG A 125 -24.09 1.57 4.08
C ARG A 125 -23.75 0.72 5.30
N ARG A 126 -23.69 1.28 6.51
CA ARG A 126 -23.26 0.59 7.75
C ARG A 126 -23.87 -0.79 7.93
N GLY A 127 -25.19 -0.90 7.72
CA GLY A 127 -25.94 -2.15 7.87
C GLY A 127 -25.95 -3.06 6.65
N ASN A 128 -25.37 -2.63 5.51
CA ASN A 128 -25.33 -3.48 4.31
C ASN A 128 -24.26 -4.55 4.46
N LEU A 129 -24.55 -5.75 3.95
CA LEU A 129 -23.57 -6.85 3.87
C LEU A 129 -22.49 -6.54 2.82
N GLY A 130 -21.27 -7.04 3.04
CA GLY A 130 -20.15 -6.79 2.14
C GLY A 130 -20.40 -7.18 0.68
N HIS A 131 -21.19 -8.24 0.42
CA HIS A 131 -21.56 -8.62 -0.95
C HIS A 131 -22.56 -7.69 -1.63
N GLN A 132 -23.25 -6.82 -0.88
CA GLN A 132 -24.19 -5.83 -1.40
C GLN A 132 -23.53 -4.53 -1.82
N LEU A 133 -22.22 -4.39 -1.55
CA LEU A 133 -21.44 -3.21 -1.88
C LEU A 133 -20.99 -3.23 -3.33
N SER A 134 -20.94 -2.03 -3.96
CA SER A 134 -20.24 -1.84 -5.23
C SER A 134 -18.74 -2.10 -5.08
N GLY A 135 -18.03 -2.31 -6.21
CA GLY A 135 -16.59 -2.52 -6.19
C GLY A 135 -15.81 -1.39 -5.50
N GLY A 136 -16.23 -0.14 -5.68
CA GLY A 136 -15.63 1.02 -5.02
C GLY A 136 -15.88 1.05 -3.51
N GLU A 137 -17.11 0.76 -3.07
CA GLU A 137 -17.44 0.67 -1.65
C GLU A 137 -16.69 -0.49 -0.98
N GLN A 138 -16.53 -1.62 -1.67
CA GLN A 138 -15.70 -2.74 -1.19
C GLN A 138 -14.24 -2.32 -1.02
N GLN A 139 -13.70 -1.51 -1.95
CA GLN A 139 -12.34 -0.98 -1.86
C GLN A 139 -12.18 -0.03 -0.67
N MET A 140 -13.13 0.89 -0.47
CA MET A 140 -13.16 1.77 0.70
C MET A 140 -13.24 0.96 2.00
N LEU A 141 -14.04 -0.11 2.02
CA LEU A 141 -14.14 -0.99 3.19
C LEU A 141 -12.84 -1.75 3.44
N ALA A 142 -12.18 -2.27 2.42
CA ALA A 142 -10.87 -2.91 2.54
C ALA A 142 -9.82 -1.95 3.10
N PHE A 143 -9.82 -0.70 2.61
CA PHE A 143 -8.96 0.35 3.12
C PHE A 143 -9.27 0.68 4.60
N GLY A 144 -10.54 0.87 4.94
CA GLY A 144 -10.99 1.11 6.31
C GLY A 144 -10.57 -0.02 7.27
N ARG A 145 -10.69 -1.28 6.83
CA ARG A 145 -10.26 -2.44 7.62
C ARG A 145 -8.75 -2.45 7.90
N ALA A 146 -7.93 -2.01 6.95
CA ALA A 146 -6.50 -1.85 7.18
C ALA A 146 -6.19 -0.72 8.18
N LEU A 147 -6.95 0.38 8.13
CA LEU A 147 -6.79 1.52 9.06
C LEU A 147 -7.18 1.17 10.50
N VAL A 148 -8.31 0.49 10.72
CA VAL A 148 -8.76 0.15 12.10
C VAL A 148 -7.84 -0.86 12.82
N LEU A 149 -6.89 -1.47 12.12
CA LEU A 149 -5.78 -2.20 12.73
C LEU A 149 -4.78 -1.28 13.45
N ASN A 150 -4.88 0.04 13.23
CA ASN A 150 -3.96 1.05 13.73
C ASN A 150 -2.50 0.76 13.34
N PRO A 151 -2.22 0.63 12.03
CA PRO A 151 -0.90 0.23 11.55
C PRO A 151 0.14 1.33 11.75
N LYS A 152 1.42 0.93 11.78
CA LYS A 152 2.58 1.82 11.70
C LYS A 152 2.99 2.05 10.24
N LEU A 153 2.68 1.11 9.37
CA LEU A 153 2.93 1.14 7.93
C LEU A 153 1.72 0.60 7.19
N LEU A 154 1.22 1.36 6.22
CA LEU A 154 0.11 0.97 5.36
C LEU A 154 0.65 0.56 3.99
N LEU A 155 0.28 -0.63 3.52
CA LEU A 155 0.61 -1.17 2.21
C LEU A 155 -0.67 -1.22 1.36
N LEU A 156 -0.66 -0.56 0.20
CA LEU A 156 -1.78 -0.50 -0.73
C LEU A 156 -1.32 -1.07 -2.09
N ASP A 157 -1.88 -2.20 -2.49
CA ASP A 157 -1.52 -2.87 -3.74
C ASP A 157 -2.61 -2.64 -4.79
N GLU A 158 -2.31 -1.79 -5.78
CA GLU A 158 -3.18 -1.36 -6.87
C GLU A 158 -4.59 -0.93 -6.40
N PRO A 159 -4.69 -0.01 -5.40
CA PRO A 159 -5.96 0.32 -4.76
C PRO A 159 -6.98 0.99 -5.69
N LEU A 160 -6.56 1.48 -6.85
CA LEU A 160 -7.41 2.24 -7.80
C LEU A 160 -7.86 1.41 -9.00
N GLU A 161 -7.35 0.19 -9.14
CA GLU A 161 -7.59 -0.63 -10.34
C GLU A 161 -9.07 -1.00 -10.52
N GLY A 162 -9.57 -0.84 -11.75
CA GLY A 162 -10.93 -1.25 -12.15
C GLY A 162 -12.05 -0.42 -11.50
N LEU A 163 -11.75 0.78 -11.00
CA LEU A 163 -12.73 1.64 -10.34
C LEU A 163 -13.20 2.77 -11.27
N ALA A 164 -14.45 3.22 -11.04
CA ALA A 164 -14.99 4.37 -11.73
C ALA A 164 -14.22 5.67 -11.34
N PRO A 165 -14.07 6.65 -12.26
CA PRO A 165 -13.27 7.85 -12.02
C PRO A 165 -13.61 8.60 -10.73
N LEU A 166 -14.91 8.72 -10.40
CA LEU A 166 -15.33 9.37 -9.17
C LEU A 166 -14.80 8.67 -7.91
N ILE A 167 -14.81 7.35 -7.89
CA ILE A 167 -14.29 6.54 -6.78
C ILE A 167 -12.76 6.66 -6.69
N VAL A 168 -12.07 6.69 -7.84
CA VAL A 168 -10.62 6.93 -7.88
C VAL A 168 -10.27 8.26 -7.21
N HIS A 169 -11.00 9.34 -7.50
CA HIS A 169 -10.80 10.64 -6.85
C HIS A 169 -11.04 10.59 -5.33
N GLU A 170 -12.09 9.93 -4.89
CA GLU A 170 -12.39 9.77 -3.45
C GLU A 170 -11.29 8.97 -2.74
N LEU A 171 -10.81 7.88 -3.33
CA LEU A 171 -9.73 7.08 -2.75
C LEU A 171 -8.38 7.81 -2.75
N LEU A 172 -8.04 8.53 -3.82
CA LEU A 172 -6.82 9.37 -3.84
C LEU A 172 -6.85 10.44 -2.75
N ALA A 173 -8.00 11.10 -2.56
CA ALA A 173 -8.18 12.07 -1.47
C ALA A 173 -8.02 11.42 -0.09
N ALA A 174 -8.55 10.20 0.09
CA ALA A 174 -8.39 9.44 1.32
C ALA A 174 -6.94 9.01 1.55
N ILE A 175 -6.25 8.49 0.53
CA ILE A 175 -4.81 8.13 0.60
C ILE A 175 -3.99 9.36 0.99
N ARG A 176 -4.21 10.48 0.31
CA ARG A 176 -3.53 11.75 0.62
C ARG A 176 -3.74 12.17 2.07
N ARG A 177 -5.00 12.19 2.53
CA ARG A 177 -5.33 12.54 3.92
C ARG A 177 -4.62 11.65 4.92
N VAL A 178 -4.66 10.34 4.71
CA VAL A 178 -4.03 9.36 5.61
C VAL A 178 -2.51 9.51 5.61
N ALA A 179 -1.87 9.65 4.44
CA ALA A 179 -0.43 9.74 4.31
C ALA A 179 0.12 11.10 4.74
N GLN A 180 -0.49 12.20 4.30
CA GLN A 180 0.05 13.55 4.48
C GLN A 180 -0.50 14.26 5.72
N ASP A 181 -1.84 14.24 5.93
CA ASP A 181 -2.46 14.98 7.04
C ASP A 181 -2.34 14.21 8.36
N GLU A 182 -2.49 12.88 8.33
CA GLU A 182 -2.38 12.02 9.51
C GLU A 182 -0.93 11.47 9.70
N GLY A 183 -0.05 11.67 8.72
CA GLY A 183 1.35 11.25 8.78
C GLY A 183 1.55 9.74 8.88
N LEU A 184 0.59 8.92 8.40
CA LEU A 184 0.72 7.47 8.40
C LEU A 184 1.63 7.03 7.24
N PRO A 185 2.82 6.49 7.51
CA PRO A 185 3.71 6.01 6.47
C PRO A 185 3.04 4.95 5.61
N SER A 186 3.17 5.10 4.29
CA SER A 186 2.48 4.21 3.35
C SER A 186 3.34 3.89 2.13
N ILE A 187 3.16 2.68 1.58
CA ILE A 187 3.66 2.28 0.26
C ILE A 187 2.45 2.03 -0.61
N VAL A 188 2.37 2.74 -1.74
CA VAL A 188 1.28 2.64 -2.69
C VAL A 188 1.82 2.11 -4.02
N VAL A 189 1.36 0.93 -4.41
CA VAL A 189 1.65 0.34 -5.71
C VAL A 189 0.59 0.79 -6.69
N GLU A 190 0.98 1.33 -7.84
CA GLU A 190 0.07 1.71 -8.90
C GLU A 190 0.72 1.59 -10.29
N GLN A 191 -0.12 1.41 -11.30
CA GLN A 191 0.30 1.38 -12.71
C GLN A 191 0.25 2.77 -13.36
N HIS A 192 -0.54 3.70 -12.77
CA HIS A 192 -0.71 5.06 -13.25
C HIS A 192 0.14 6.04 -12.42
N PRO A 193 1.41 6.31 -12.84
CA PRO A 193 2.37 7.03 -12.02
C PRO A 193 1.90 8.42 -11.62
N HIS A 194 1.29 9.19 -12.53
CA HIS A 194 0.85 10.56 -12.22
C HIS A 194 -0.16 10.63 -11.08
N MET A 195 -1.05 9.63 -10.95
CA MET A 195 -2.04 9.59 -9.87
C MET A 195 -1.37 9.37 -8.52
N VAL A 196 -0.53 8.35 -8.41
CA VAL A 196 0.10 8.00 -7.14
C VAL A 196 1.16 9.03 -6.71
N LEU A 197 1.92 9.59 -7.66
CA LEU A 197 2.90 10.63 -7.38
C LEU A 197 2.28 11.92 -6.81
N SER A 198 1.01 12.20 -7.13
CA SER A 198 0.29 13.35 -6.59
C SER A 198 -0.04 13.22 -5.10
N VAL A 199 0.02 12.02 -4.54
CA VAL A 199 -0.37 11.71 -3.15
C VAL A 199 0.75 11.05 -2.33
N THR A 200 1.95 10.91 -2.91
CA THR A 200 3.13 10.35 -2.24
C THR A 200 4.29 11.32 -2.22
N ASP A 201 5.24 11.11 -1.33
CA ASP A 201 6.42 11.95 -1.14
C ASP A 201 7.60 11.51 -1.98
N ASP A 202 7.83 10.20 -2.04
CA ASP A 202 8.96 9.57 -2.71
C ASP A 202 8.48 8.51 -3.71
N ALA A 203 9.32 8.17 -4.66
CA ALA A 203 9.07 7.12 -5.63
C ALA A 203 10.24 6.16 -5.77
N LEU A 204 9.92 4.89 -5.91
CA LEU A 204 10.83 3.79 -6.20
C LEU A 204 10.34 3.08 -7.46
N VAL A 205 11.20 2.95 -8.44
CA VAL A 205 10.89 2.22 -9.68
C VAL A 205 11.58 0.88 -9.65
N LEU A 206 10.80 -0.19 -9.83
CA LEU A 206 11.32 -1.55 -10.04
C LEU A 206 11.40 -1.86 -11.54
N ASP A 207 12.53 -2.42 -11.94
CA ASP A 207 12.72 -3.02 -13.27
C ASP A 207 13.58 -4.28 -13.16
N ARG A 208 13.24 -5.31 -13.95
CA ARG A 208 13.98 -6.59 -14.03
C ARG A 208 14.36 -7.20 -12.68
N GLY A 209 13.45 -7.11 -11.71
CA GLY A 209 13.62 -7.72 -10.39
C GLY A 209 14.52 -6.94 -9.42
N GLY A 210 14.86 -5.69 -9.72
CA GLY A 210 15.67 -4.83 -8.87
C GLY A 210 15.16 -3.40 -8.80
N VAL A 211 15.79 -2.57 -7.94
CA VAL A 211 15.53 -1.13 -7.86
C VAL A 211 16.30 -0.43 -8.99
N ALA A 212 15.55 0.11 -9.95
CA ALA A 212 16.12 0.79 -11.12
C ALA A 212 16.30 2.30 -10.91
N TYR A 213 15.36 2.95 -10.19
CA TYR A 213 15.39 4.40 -10.02
C TYR A 213 14.72 4.83 -8.71
N ARG A 214 15.18 5.97 -8.16
CA ARG A 214 14.60 6.62 -6.99
C ARG A 214 14.59 8.12 -7.16
N ALA A 215 13.50 8.75 -6.76
CA ALA A 215 13.38 10.21 -6.73
C ALA A 215 12.29 10.64 -5.75
N THR A 216 12.17 11.94 -5.50
CA THR A 216 10.95 12.48 -4.89
C THR A 216 9.81 12.47 -5.91
N SER A 217 8.57 12.28 -5.46
CA SER A 217 7.40 12.37 -6.32
C SER A 217 7.30 13.72 -7.03
N ALA A 218 7.63 14.80 -6.32
CA ALA A 218 7.64 16.14 -6.89
C ALA A 218 8.64 16.29 -8.05
N ALA A 219 9.83 15.69 -7.96
CA ALA A 219 10.81 15.72 -9.04
C ALA A 219 10.32 15.00 -10.28
N LEU A 220 9.68 13.84 -10.12
CA LEU A 220 9.11 13.06 -11.23
C LEU A 220 7.87 13.70 -11.86
N LEU A 221 7.10 14.47 -11.09
CA LEU A 221 5.98 15.25 -11.63
C LEU A 221 6.48 16.46 -12.42
N ALA A 222 7.62 17.07 -12.01
CA ALA A 222 8.22 18.20 -12.71
C ALA A 222 8.96 17.77 -13.98
N ASP A 223 9.61 16.61 -13.98
CA ASP A 223 10.29 16.00 -15.14
C ASP A 223 9.90 14.52 -15.25
N PRO A 224 8.95 14.18 -16.14
CA PRO A 224 8.50 12.80 -16.32
C PRO A 224 9.45 11.95 -17.19
N ALA A 225 10.50 12.51 -17.80
CA ALA A 225 11.39 11.77 -18.68
C ALA A 225 11.95 10.47 -18.09
N PRO A 226 12.32 10.39 -16.79
CA PRO A 226 12.71 9.13 -16.16
C PRO A 226 11.57 8.09 -16.13
N LEU A 227 10.30 8.52 -15.98
CA LEU A 227 9.14 7.61 -16.00
C LEU A 227 8.94 7.01 -17.38
N ASP A 228 9.07 7.82 -18.42
CA ASP A 228 8.97 7.36 -19.82
C ASP A 228 10.04 6.29 -20.13
N ALA A 229 11.25 6.50 -19.65
CA ALA A 229 12.36 5.57 -19.85
C ALA A 229 12.11 4.20 -19.19
N TRP A 230 11.56 4.18 -17.97
CA TRP A 230 11.39 2.94 -17.18
C TRP A 230 10.01 2.30 -17.34
N LEU A 231 8.96 3.09 -17.53
CA LEU A 231 7.58 2.59 -17.59
C LEU A 231 7.07 2.47 -19.02
N GLY A 232 7.73 3.12 -20.01
CA GLY A 232 7.29 3.14 -21.40
C GLY A 232 5.98 3.90 -21.58
N VAL A 233 5.66 4.83 -20.70
CA VAL A 233 4.48 5.70 -20.77
C VAL A 233 4.87 6.89 -21.62
N ALA A 234 4.69 6.80 -22.95
CA ALA A 234 4.77 8.00 -23.78
C ALA A 234 3.73 9.01 -23.28
N ALA A 235 4.18 10.23 -23.02
CA ALA A 235 3.30 11.32 -22.65
C ALA A 235 2.21 11.47 -23.73
N HIS A 236 1.01 11.01 -23.43
CA HIS A 236 -0.15 11.36 -24.21
C HIS A 236 -0.56 12.77 -23.75
N SER A 237 -0.09 13.73 -24.52
CA SER A 237 -0.51 15.14 -24.52
C SER A 237 -2.00 15.29 -24.75
#